data_6039195ad51f7145aa896e91b668593d
#
_entry.id   6039195ad51f7145aa896e91b668593d
#
_cell.length_a   1.000
_cell.length_b   1.000
_cell.length_c   1.000
_cell.angle_alpha   90.00
_cell.angle_beta   90.00
_cell.angle_gamma   90.00
#
_symmetry.space_group_name_H-M   'P 1'
#
loop_
_entity.id
_entity.type
_entity.pdbx_description
1 polymer ?
#
loop_
_entity_poly.entity_id
_entity_poly.type
_entity_poly.pdbx_seq_one_letter_code
_entity_poly.pdbx_strand_id
1 'polypeptide(L)'
;MELLTQLLNALWAQDFETLANPSMIGMLYFVLFTILFLENGLLPAAFLPGDSLLVLVGVLIAKGAMGFPQTVLLLTTAASLGCWLSYIQGRWLGNTRTVQNWLSHLPAHYHQRAHHLFHKHGLSALLVGRFIAFVRTLLPTIAGLSGLNNARFQFFNWMSGLLWVLILTTLGYLLGKTPVFLKYEDQLMSCLMLLPVVLLVFGLAGSLIVLWKKKYGNRG
;
A
#
# COMPACT_ATOMS: atom_id res chain seq x y z
N MET A 1 21.21 -9.73 8.93
CA MET A 1 21.77 -8.62 8.13
C MET A 1 22.30 -9.11 6.79
N GLU A 2 23.08 -10.19 6.77
CA GLU A 2 23.65 -10.73 5.51
C GLU A 2 22.62 -11.10 4.44
N LEU A 3 21.53 -11.79 4.81
CA LEU A 3 20.47 -12.18 3.87
C LEU A 3 19.77 -10.97 3.22
N LEU A 4 19.55 -9.89 3.97
CA LEU A 4 18.95 -8.67 3.41
C LEU A 4 19.89 -8.00 2.40
N THR A 5 21.19 -7.98 2.72
CA THR A 5 22.21 -7.42 1.80
C THR A 5 22.35 -8.28 0.55
N GLN A 6 22.31 -9.61 0.70
CA GLN A 6 22.31 -10.55 -0.43
C GLN A 6 21.06 -10.38 -1.30
N LEU A 7 19.88 -10.23 -0.70
CA LEU A 7 18.62 -9.98 -1.42
C LEU A 7 18.69 -8.67 -2.23
N LEU A 8 19.17 -7.60 -1.61
CA LEU A 8 19.32 -6.30 -2.29
C LEU A 8 20.34 -6.38 -3.43
N ASN A 9 21.45 -7.09 -3.23
CA ASN A 9 22.45 -7.30 -4.26
C ASN A 9 21.91 -8.16 -5.41
N ALA A 10 21.18 -9.24 -5.12
CA ALA A 10 20.57 -10.09 -6.14
C ALA A 10 19.48 -9.36 -6.92
N LEU A 11 18.68 -8.51 -6.26
CA LEU A 11 17.72 -7.63 -6.93
C LEU A 11 18.42 -6.63 -7.84
N TRP A 12 19.49 -5.99 -7.34
CA TRP A 12 20.24 -5.00 -8.11
C TRP A 12 20.99 -5.61 -9.28
N ALA A 13 21.56 -6.81 -9.09
CA ALA A 13 22.22 -7.58 -10.13
C ALA A 13 21.25 -8.27 -11.10
N GLN A 14 19.93 -8.20 -10.83
CA GLN A 14 18.88 -8.87 -11.61
C GLN A 14 19.11 -10.40 -11.70
N ASP A 15 19.69 -10.98 -10.65
CA ASP A 15 19.99 -12.41 -10.56
C ASP A 15 18.74 -13.17 -10.10
N PHE A 16 17.89 -13.50 -11.08
CA PHE A 16 16.61 -14.20 -10.84
C PHE A 16 16.81 -15.62 -10.34
N GLU A 17 17.95 -16.27 -10.66
CA GLU A 17 18.27 -17.62 -10.15
C GLU A 17 18.54 -17.59 -8.65
N THR A 18 19.34 -16.63 -8.19
CA THR A 18 19.57 -16.42 -6.75
C THR A 18 18.29 -16.01 -6.04
N LEU A 19 17.45 -15.17 -6.64
CA LEU A 19 16.15 -14.77 -6.06
C LEU A 19 15.16 -15.94 -5.95
N ALA A 20 15.24 -16.92 -6.85
CA ALA A 20 14.41 -18.13 -6.81
C ALA A 20 14.83 -19.15 -5.75
N ASN A 21 15.97 -18.98 -5.09
CA ASN A 21 16.38 -19.85 -3.97
C ASN A 21 15.35 -19.78 -2.81
N PRO A 22 15.01 -20.93 -2.18
CA PRO A 22 13.97 -20.97 -1.14
C PRO A 22 14.20 -20.02 0.04
N SER A 23 15.44 -19.77 0.43
CA SER A 23 15.78 -18.84 1.50
C SER A 23 15.59 -17.38 1.09
N MET A 24 15.98 -17.04 -0.14
CA MET A 24 15.84 -15.68 -0.68
C MET A 24 14.39 -15.33 -1.00
N ILE A 25 13.66 -16.27 -1.59
CA ILE A 25 12.23 -16.06 -1.93
C ILE A 25 11.39 -15.87 -0.66
N GLY A 26 11.67 -16.64 0.40
CA GLY A 26 11.00 -16.46 1.70
C GLY A 26 11.22 -15.07 2.28
N MET A 27 12.45 -14.58 2.22
CA MET A 27 12.78 -13.23 2.67
C MET A 27 12.16 -12.16 1.80
N LEU A 28 12.15 -12.34 0.48
CA LEU A 28 11.49 -11.43 -0.46
C LEU A 28 9.99 -11.33 -0.15
N TYR A 29 9.31 -12.45 0.06
CA TYR A 29 7.91 -12.47 0.47
C TYR A 29 7.68 -11.76 1.81
N PHE A 30 8.56 -11.96 2.79
CA PHE A 30 8.47 -11.30 4.09
C PHE A 30 8.62 -9.78 3.97
N VAL A 31 9.60 -9.31 3.20
CA VAL A 31 9.83 -7.88 2.97
C VAL A 31 8.63 -7.24 2.25
N LEU A 32 8.14 -7.88 1.18
CA LEU A 32 6.99 -7.40 0.43
C LEU A 32 5.72 -7.36 1.29
N PHE A 33 5.49 -8.41 2.08
CA PHE A 33 4.38 -8.46 3.04
C PHE A 33 4.45 -7.30 4.01
N THR A 34 5.62 -7.09 4.63
CA THR A 34 5.83 -6.05 5.63
C THR A 34 5.61 -4.65 5.05
N ILE A 35 6.16 -4.39 3.86
CA ILE A 35 5.99 -3.08 3.20
C ILE A 35 4.51 -2.82 2.90
N LEU A 36 3.80 -3.76 2.26
CA LEU A 36 2.38 -3.58 1.94
C LEU A 36 1.50 -3.49 3.20
N PHE A 37 1.80 -4.29 4.21
CA PHE A 37 1.08 -4.24 5.49
C PHE A 37 1.22 -2.88 6.17
N LEU A 38 2.45 -2.36 6.27
CA LEU A 38 2.72 -1.05 6.88
C LEU A 38 2.11 0.10 6.08
N GLU A 39 2.24 0.06 4.75
CA GLU A 39 1.67 1.07 3.86
C GLU A 39 0.15 1.20 4.00
N ASN A 40 -0.55 0.08 4.06
CA ASN A 40 -2.01 0.07 4.20
C ASN A 40 -2.49 0.22 5.65
N GLY A 41 -1.61 -0.09 6.64
CA GLY A 41 -1.95 -0.10 8.05
C GLY A 41 -1.64 1.18 8.82
N LEU A 42 -0.68 1.97 8.35
CA LEU A 42 -0.19 3.14 9.06
C LEU A 42 -0.32 4.40 8.20
N LEU A 43 -1.03 5.42 8.70
CA LEU A 43 -1.17 6.71 8.02
C LEU A 43 0.18 7.37 7.64
N PRO A 44 1.23 7.35 8.52
CA PRO A 44 2.53 7.89 8.13
C PRO A 44 3.22 7.13 7.00
N ALA A 45 2.86 5.87 6.79
CA ALA A 45 3.43 5.01 5.75
C ALA A 45 2.70 5.11 4.40
N ALA A 46 1.70 5.99 4.28
CA ALA A 46 0.96 6.25 3.03
C ALA A 46 1.84 6.70 1.85
N PHE A 47 3.08 7.10 2.14
CA PHE A 47 4.06 7.50 1.11
C PHE A 47 4.87 6.32 0.56
N LEU A 48 4.69 5.10 1.10
CA LEU A 48 5.35 3.93 0.53
C LEU A 48 4.74 3.62 -0.85
N PRO A 49 5.56 3.32 -1.85
CA PRO A 49 5.11 3.15 -3.22
C PRO A 49 4.66 1.70 -3.53
N GLY A 50 3.62 1.22 -2.86
CA GLY A 50 3.11 -0.14 -3.03
C GLY A 50 2.62 -0.47 -4.44
N ASP A 51 2.08 0.53 -5.15
CA ASP A 51 1.61 0.31 -6.53
C ASP A 51 2.76 -0.09 -7.45
N SER A 52 3.90 0.63 -7.36
CA SER A 52 5.09 0.30 -8.16
C SER A 52 5.74 -1.01 -7.72
N LEU A 53 5.68 -1.34 -6.42
CA LEU A 53 6.12 -2.65 -5.92
C LEU A 53 5.28 -3.80 -6.48
N LEU A 54 3.95 -3.65 -6.59
CA LEU A 54 3.08 -4.67 -7.17
C LEU A 54 3.37 -4.87 -8.66
N VAL A 55 3.66 -3.80 -9.40
CA VAL A 55 4.06 -3.91 -10.81
C VAL A 55 5.41 -4.62 -10.92
N LEU A 56 6.40 -4.25 -10.10
CA LEU A 56 7.71 -4.92 -10.05
C LEU A 56 7.56 -6.41 -9.74
N VAL A 57 6.74 -6.76 -8.75
CA VAL A 57 6.45 -8.16 -8.40
C VAL A 57 5.82 -8.91 -9.57
N GLY A 58 4.92 -8.26 -10.32
CA GLY A 58 4.37 -8.84 -11.56
C GLY A 58 5.45 -9.19 -12.58
N VAL A 59 6.44 -8.31 -12.76
CA VAL A 59 7.59 -8.57 -13.64
C VAL A 59 8.44 -9.73 -13.11
N LEU A 60 8.72 -9.78 -11.79
CA LEU A 60 9.47 -10.91 -11.17
C LEU A 60 8.76 -12.24 -11.37
N ILE A 61 7.42 -12.25 -11.31
CA ILE A 61 6.62 -13.43 -11.63
C ILE A 61 6.79 -13.82 -13.11
N ALA A 62 6.78 -12.84 -14.02
CA ALA A 62 6.98 -13.10 -15.45
C ALA A 62 8.36 -13.69 -15.76
N LYS A 63 9.37 -13.37 -14.95
CA LYS A 63 10.73 -13.92 -15.02
C LYS A 63 10.90 -15.28 -14.30
N GLY A 64 9.84 -15.78 -13.68
CA GLY A 64 9.86 -17.08 -13.01
C GLY A 64 10.46 -17.06 -11.59
N ALA A 65 10.83 -15.88 -11.05
CA ALA A 65 11.37 -15.77 -9.69
C ALA A 65 10.31 -16.05 -8.62
N MET A 66 9.03 -15.83 -8.90
CA MET A 66 7.92 -15.97 -7.94
C MET A 66 6.73 -16.68 -8.54
N GLY A 67 6.00 -17.45 -7.71
CA GLY A 67 4.74 -18.10 -8.14
C GLY A 67 3.56 -17.12 -8.12
N PHE A 68 2.77 -17.02 -9.20
CA PHE A 68 1.66 -16.07 -9.31
C PHE A 68 0.59 -16.24 -8.23
N PRO A 69 0.00 -17.45 -7.99
CA PRO A 69 -1.08 -17.58 -7.02
C PRO A 69 -0.63 -17.32 -5.58
N GLN A 70 0.55 -17.82 -5.23
CA GLN A 70 1.12 -17.65 -3.88
C GLN A 70 1.38 -16.17 -3.57
N THR A 71 1.96 -15.46 -4.54
CA THR A 71 2.26 -14.03 -4.43
C THR A 71 0.99 -13.21 -4.28
N VAL A 72 0.00 -13.44 -5.14
CA VAL A 72 -1.29 -12.71 -5.07
C VAL A 72 -1.98 -12.95 -3.74
N LEU A 73 -2.01 -14.21 -3.25
CA LEU A 73 -2.63 -14.53 -1.97
C LEU A 73 -1.93 -13.80 -0.81
N LEU A 74 -0.60 -13.87 -0.77
CA LEU A 74 0.20 -13.26 0.29
C LEU A 74 0.05 -11.74 0.32
N LEU A 75 0.16 -11.07 -0.85
CA LEU A 75 0.08 -9.62 -0.93
C LEU A 75 -1.35 -9.11 -0.69
N THR A 76 -2.38 -9.86 -1.11
CA THR A 76 -3.77 -9.57 -0.76
C THR A 76 -3.97 -9.65 0.75
N THR A 77 -3.42 -10.65 1.40
CA THR A 77 -3.48 -10.83 2.86
C THR A 77 -2.78 -9.66 3.56
N ALA A 78 -1.57 -9.30 3.14
CA ALA A 78 -0.84 -8.17 3.70
C ALA A 78 -1.62 -6.85 3.60
N ALA A 79 -2.12 -6.54 2.41
CA ALA A 79 -2.89 -5.33 2.15
C ALA A 79 -4.20 -5.28 2.94
N SER A 80 -4.90 -6.42 3.04
CA SER A 80 -6.18 -6.51 3.75
C SER A 80 -6.01 -6.43 5.26
N LEU A 81 -4.99 -7.07 5.82
CA LEU A 81 -4.65 -6.97 7.24
C LEU A 81 -4.18 -5.56 7.61
N GLY A 82 -3.39 -4.91 6.74
CA GLY A 82 -2.99 -3.51 6.92
C GLY A 82 -4.22 -2.59 6.98
N CYS A 83 -5.11 -2.68 6.01
CA CYS A 83 -6.35 -1.90 6.02
C CYS A 83 -7.23 -2.18 7.25
N TRP A 84 -7.27 -3.42 7.71
CA TRP A 84 -8.00 -3.76 8.94
C TRP A 84 -7.38 -3.11 10.17
N LEU A 85 -6.05 -3.11 10.27
CA LEU A 85 -5.34 -2.38 11.33
C LEU A 85 -5.70 -0.89 11.33
N SER A 86 -5.70 -0.27 10.14
CA SER A 86 -6.09 1.14 9.96
C SER A 86 -7.56 1.40 10.37
N TYR A 87 -8.47 0.46 10.06
CA TYR A 87 -9.87 0.51 10.52
C TYR A 87 -9.97 0.41 12.04
N ILE A 88 -9.22 -0.51 12.69
CA ILE A 88 -9.22 -0.66 14.15
C ILE A 88 -8.68 0.61 14.82
N GLN A 89 -7.60 1.19 14.28
CA GLN A 89 -7.06 2.46 14.76
C GLN A 89 -8.10 3.58 14.67
N GLY A 90 -8.82 3.66 13.55
CA GLY A 90 -9.92 4.62 13.38
C GLY A 90 -11.04 4.42 14.41
N ARG A 91 -11.44 3.18 14.65
CA ARG A 91 -12.46 2.85 15.63
C ARG A 91 -12.05 3.15 17.07
N TRP A 92 -10.77 2.88 17.39
CA TRP A 92 -10.20 3.20 18.70
C TRP A 92 -10.05 4.71 18.91
N LEU A 93 -9.56 5.43 17.91
CA LEU A 93 -9.45 6.89 17.92
C LEU A 93 -10.82 7.58 18.07
N GLY A 94 -11.86 7.04 17.41
CA GLY A 94 -13.23 7.56 17.53
C GLY A 94 -13.81 7.50 18.94
N ASN A 95 -13.30 6.61 19.78
CA ASN A 95 -13.70 6.49 21.18
C ASN A 95 -12.91 7.38 22.14
N THR A 96 -11.87 8.08 21.67
CA THR A 96 -11.09 8.97 22.52
C THR A 96 -11.76 10.33 22.66
N ARG A 97 -11.75 10.88 23.90
CA ARG A 97 -12.34 12.20 24.20
C ARG A 97 -11.77 13.32 23.32
N THR A 98 -10.49 13.24 22.97
CA THR A 98 -9.81 14.22 22.12
C THR A 98 -10.38 14.25 20.70
N VAL A 99 -10.64 13.08 20.11
CA VAL A 99 -11.21 12.97 18.77
C VAL A 99 -12.70 13.32 18.78
N GLN A 100 -13.44 12.91 19.80
CA GLN A 100 -14.83 13.32 19.97
C GLN A 100 -14.98 14.83 20.12
N ASN A 101 -14.12 15.48 20.92
CA ASN A 101 -14.08 16.95 21.02
C ASN A 101 -13.69 17.60 19.69
N TRP A 102 -12.73 17.04 18.97
CA TRP A 102 -12.34 17.54 17.65
C TRP A 102 -13.46 17.36 16.62
N LEU A 103 -14.10 16.21 16.62
CA LEU A 103 -15.25 15.91 15.76
C LEU A 103 -16.46 16.82 16.09
N SER A 104 -16.69 17.17 17.36
CA SER A 104 -17.76 18.09 17.76
C SER A 104 -17.56 19.53 17.29
N HIS A 105 -16.31 19.92 17.02
CA HIS A 105 -15.97 21.23 16.45
C HIS A 105 -16.02 21.26 14.90
N LEU A 106 -16.13 20.07 14.26
CA LEU A 106 -16.34 20.01 12.82
C LEU A 106 -17.82 20.33 12.51
N PRO A 107 -18.09 21.23 11.55
CA PRO A 107 -19.45 21.52 11.13
C PRO A 107 -20.19 20.24 10.77
N ALA A 108 -21.42 20.10 11.21
CA ALA A 108 -22.26 18.92 11.06
C ALA A 108 -22.34 18.38 9.61
N HIS A 109 -22.16 19.26 8.61
CA HIS A 109 -22.16 18.88 7.21
C HIS A 109 -21.00 17.98 6.79
N TYR A 110 -19.85 17.99 7.51
CA TYR A 110 -18.74 17.06 7.24
C TYR A 110 -19.06 15.66 7.76
N HIS A 111 -19.71 15.56 8.92
CA HIS A 111 -20.21 14.27 9.44
C HIS A 111 -21.29 13.71 8.52
N GLN A 112 -22.22 14.56 8.09
CA GLN A 112 -23.29 14.17 7.18
C GLN A 112 -22.74 13.78 5.80
N ARG A 113 -21.73 14.48 5.28
CA ARG A 113 -21.10 14.13 4.00
C ARG A 113 -20.32 12.81 4.09
N ALA A 114 -19.56 12.56 5.16
CA ALA A 114 -18.90 11.27 5.36
C ALA A 114 -19.93 10.15 5.50
N HIS A 115 -20.97 10.34 6.31
CA HIS A 115 -22.10 9.41 6.46
C HIS A 115 -22.86 9.24 5.13
N HIS A 116 -23.08 10.30 4.38
CA HIS A 116 -23.78 10.28 3.09
C HIS A 116 -22.95 9.62 1.99
N LEU A 117 -21.62 9.79 1.96
CA LEU A 117 -20.72 9.09 1.05
C LEU A 117 -20.76 7.58 1.29
N PHE A 118 -20.72 7.15 2.55
CA PHE A 118 -20.88 5.74 2.91
C PHE A 118 -22.31 5.23 2.73
N HIS A 119 -23.33 6.08 2.88
CA HIS A 119 -24.74 5.69 2.67
C HIS A 119 -25.14 5.65 1.19
N LYS A 120 -24.66 6.60 0.36
CA LYS A 120 -25.07 6.72 -1.05
C LYS A 120 -24.23 5.86 -1.99
N HIS A 121 -22.93 5.76 -1.75
CA HIS A 121 -22.02 4.94 -2.55
C HIS A 121 -21.56 3.67 -1.82
N GLY A 122 -21.98 3.52 -0.57
CA GLY A 122 -21.74 2.36 0.24
C GLY A 122 -20.26 2.01 0.30
N LEU A 123 -20.05 0.73 0.41
CA LEU A 123 -18.73 0.11 0.48
C LEU A 123 -18.03 0.05 -0.90
N SER A 124 -18.73 0.41 -2.00
CA SER A 124 -18.11 0.61 -3.33
C SER A 124 -17.10 1.76 -3.35
N ALA A 125 -17.24 2.74 -2.44
CA ALA A 125 -16.20 3.77 -2.23
C ALA A 125 -14.86 3.17 -1.79
N LEU A 126 -14.87 2.06 -1.02
CA LEU A 126 -13.66 1.33 -0.66
C LEU A 126 -13.01 0.65 -1.88
N LEU A 127 -13.84 0.16 -2.82
CA LEU A 127 -13.34 -0.44 -4.06
C LEU A 127 -12.62 0.59 -4.93
N VAL A 128 -13.28 1.70 -5.23
CA VAL A 128 -12.74 2.76 -6.11
C VAL A 128 -11.63 3.54 -5.40
N GLY A 129 -11.80 3.83 -4.11
CA GLY A 129 -10.83 4.60 -3.32
C GLY A 129 -9.48 3.90 -3.17
N ARG A 130 -9.43 2.57 -3.32
CA ARG A 130 -8.18 1.82 -3.23
C ARG A 130 -7.21 2.13 -4.39
N PHE A 131 -7.72 2.57 -5.52
CA PHE A 131 -6.92 2.99 -6.67
C PHE A 131 -6.36 4.42 -6.55
N ILE A 132 -6.77 5.16 -5.51
CA ILE A 132 -6.26 6.51 -5.23
C ILE A 132 -5.39 6.41 -3.99
N ALA A 133 -4.06 6.55 -4.14
CA ALA A 133 -3.07 6.27 -3.11
C ALA A 133 -3.37 6.93 -1.75
N PHE A 134 -3.72 8.22 -1.74
CA PHE A 134 -4.05 8.93 -0.50
C PHE A 134 -5.41 8.51 0.10
N VAL A 135 -6.38 8.22 -0.75
CA VAL A 135 -7.75 7.85 -0.32
C VAL A 135 -7.76 6.46 0.30
N ARG A 136 -7.00 5.52 -0.24
CA ARG A 136 -6.96 4.13 0.25
C ARG A 136 -6.46 3.99 1.69
N THR A 137 -5.57 4.89 2.13
CA THR A 137 -5.05 4.86 3.51
C THR A 137 -5.98 5.56 4.51
N LEU A 138 -6.73 6.56 4.05
CA LEU A 138 -7.69 7.30 4.89
C LEU A 138 -9.03 6.61 5.03
N LEU A 139 -9.54 5.98 3.95
CA LEU A 139 -10.88 5.38 3.96
C LEU A 139 -11.10 4.32 5.05
N PRO A 140 -10.16 3.38 5.31
CA PRO A 140 -10.31 2.42 6.39
C PRO A 140 -10.41 3.09 7.77
N THR A 141 -9.58 4.11 8.01
CA THR A 141 -9.60 4.89 9.26
C THR A 141 -10.93 5.61 9.43
N ILE A 142 -11.43 6.28 8.37
CA ILE A 142 -12.72 6.96 8.39
C ILE A 142 -13.88 5.97 8.57
N ALA A 143 -13.81 4.80 7.94
CA ALA A 143 -14.79 3.74 8.12
C ALA A 143 -14.84 3.26 9.59
N GLY A 144 -13.67 3.13 10.23
CA GLY A 144 -13.56 2.82 11.64
C GLY A 144 -14.15 3.90 12.54
N LEU A 145 -13.82 5.18 12.29
CA LEU A 145 -14.34 6.36 12.97
C LEU A 145 -15.88 6.46 12.87
N SER A 146 -16.43 6.14 11.70
CA SER A 146 -17.88 6.21 11.42
C SER A 146 -18.66 5.03 12.04
N GLY A 147 -17.99 4.11 12.77
CA GLY A 147 -18.66 2.96 13.39
C GLY A 147 -19.20 1.93 12.40
N LEU A 148 -18.68 1.89 11.17
CA LEU A 148 -19.12 0.94 10.16
C LEU A 148 -18.99 -0.50 10.68
N ASN A 149 -19.95 -1.38 10.32
CA ASN A 149 -19.92 -2.77 10.72
C ASN A 149 -18.68 -3.49 10.18
N ASN A 150 -17.92 -4.14 11.08
CA ASN A 150 -16.65 -4.80 10.75
C ASN A 150 -16.81 -5.90 9.68
N ALA A 151 -17.88 -6.71 9.73
CA ALA A 151 -18.07 -7.79 8.77
C ALA A 151 -18.27 -7.25 7.35
N ARG A 152 -19.08 -6.19 7.21
CA ARG A 152 -19.27 -5.51 5.92
C ARG A 152 -17.98 -4.85 5.43
N PHE A 153 -17.25 -4.19 6.33
CA PHE A 153 -15.96 -3.60 6.00
C PHE A 153 -14.98 -4.68 5.50
N GLN A 154 -14.84 -5.79 6.20
CA GLN A 154 -13.94 -6.88 5.83
C GLN A 154 -14.25 -7.47 4.47
N PHE A 155 -15.51 -7.71 4.14
CA PHE A 155 -15.89 -8.25 2.85
C PHE A 155 -15.37 -7.36 1.70
N PHE A 156 -15.64 -6.03 1.76
CA PHE A 156 -15.20 -5.11 0.72
C PHE A 156 -13.69 -4.85 0.74
N ASN A 157 -13.07 -4.90 1.93
CA ASN A 157 -11.63 -4.80 2.09
C ASN A 157 -10.91 -5.94 1.36
N TRP A 158 -11.31 -7.18 1.59
CA TRP A 158 -10.72 -8.34 0.93
C TRP A 158 -10.97 -8.34 -0.58
N MET A 159 -12.19 -8.03 -1.01
CA MET A 159 -12.54 -7.93 -2.43
C MET A 159 -11.72 -6.86 -3.14
N SER A 160 -11.66 -5.66 -2.57
CA SER A 160 -10.87 -4.56 -3.15
C SER A 160 -9.38 -4.84 -3.12
N GLY A 161 -8.89 -5.49 -2.05
CA GLY A 161 -7.50 -5.90 -1.90
C GLY A 161 -7.08 -6.87 -2.98
N LEU A 162 -7.87 -7.92 -3.17
CA LEU A 162 -7.63 -8.91 -4.20
C LEU A 162 -7.65 -8.28 -5.61
N LEU A 163 -8.65 -7.46 -5.89
CA LEU A 163 -8.80 -6.81 -7.20
C LEU A 163 -7.60 -5.89 -7.50
N TRP A 164 -7.19 -5.08 -6.52
CA TRP A 164 -6.06 -4.16 -6.65
C TRP A 164 -4.74 -4.91 -6.88
N VAL A 165 -4.45 -5.93 -6.07
CA VAL A 165 -3.25 -6.77 -6.23
C VAL A 165 -3.28 -7.49 -7.56
N LEU A 166 -4.41 -8.12 -7.94
CA LEU A 166 -4.53 -8.81 -9.22
C LEU A 166 -4.29 -7.89 -10.42
N ILE A 167 -4.90 -6.71 -10.44
CA ILE A 167 -4.75 -5.78 -11.56
C ILE A 167 -3.29 -5.35 -11.70
N LEU A 168 -2.65 -4.90 -10.62
CA LEU A 168 -1.29 -4.37 -10.69
C LEU A 168 -0.24 -5.46 -10.95
N THR A 169 -0.38 -6.63 -10.31
CA THR A 169 0.54 -7.74 -10.58
C THR A 169 0.35 -8.31 -11.99
N THR A 170 -0.89 -8.38 -12.49
CA THR A 170 -1.14 -8.81 -13.87
C THR A 170 -0.59 -7.82 -14.88
N LEU A 171 -0.77 -6.51 -14.65
CA LEU A 171 -0.17 -5.48 -15.49
C LEU A 171 1.37 -5.60 -15.51
N GLY A 172 1.99 -5.79 -14.35
CA GLY A 172 3.43 -6.03 -14.27
C GLY A 172 3.87 -7.31 -14.98
N TYR A 173 3.10 -8.39 -14.81
CA TYR A 173 3.37 -9.66 -15.49
C TYR A 173 3.28 -9.53 -17.03
N LEU A 174 2.25 -8.87 -17.53
CA LEU A 174 2.09 -8.60 -18.95
C LEU A 174 3.23 -7.70 -19.46
N LEU A 175 3.56 -6.64 -18.72
CA LEU A 175 4.67 -5.74 -19.04
C LEU A 175 5.98 -6.53 -19.18
N GLY A 176 6.31 -7.41 -18.23
CA GLY A 176 7.52 -8.22 -18.24
C GLY A 176 7.62 -9.20 -19.43
N LYS A 177 6.49 -9.51 -20.08
CA LYS A 177 6.43 -10.36 -21.27
C LYS A 177 6.43 -9.58 -22.60
N THR A 178 6.37 -8.24 -22.54
CA THR A 178 6.34 -7.44 -23.77
C THR A 178 7.69 -7.48 -24.50
N PRO A 179 7.70 -7.47 -25.85
CA PRO A 179 8.94 -7.39 -26.63
C PRO A 179 9.77 -6.14 -26.30
N VAL A 180 9.10 -5.05 -25.97
CA VAL A 180 9.76 -3.78 -25.57
C VAL A 180 10.51 -3.97 -24.25
N PHE A 181 9.89 -4.64 -23.27
CA PHE A 181 10.54 -4.94 -22.00
C PHE A 181 11.75 -5.85 -22.18
N LEU A 182 11.63 -6.89 -23.00
CA LEU A 182 12.73 -7.82 -23.29
C LEU A 182 13.91 -7.14 -24.02
N LYS A 183 13.63 -6.11 -24.84
CA LYS A 183 14.67 -5.36 -25.56
C LYS A 183 15.43 -4.37 -24.67
N TYR A 184 14.76 -3.79 -23.68
CA TYR A 184 15.31 -2.76 -22.77
C TYR A 184 15.26 -3.22 -21.31
N GLU A 185 15.46 -4.51 -21.09
CA GLU A 185 15.25 -5.16 -19.79
C GLU A 185 16.03 -4.48 -18.66
N ASP A 186 17.33 -4.28 -18.82
CA ASP A 186 18.20 -3.71 -17.79
C ASP A 186 17.78 -2.29 -17.39
N GLN A 187 17.38 -1.48 -18.37
CA GLN A 187 16.97 -0.09 -18.14
C GLN A 187 15.59 -0.01 -17.47
N LEU A 188 14.63 -0.79 -17.96
CA LEU A 188 13.27 -0.81 -17.43
C LEU A 188 13.22 -1.45 -16.03
N MET A 189 14.00 -2.50 -15.80
CA MET A 189 14.09 -3.15 -14.50
C MET A 189 14.74 -2.20 -13.47
N SER A 190 15.83 -1.56 -13.82
CA SER A 190 16.48 -0.54 -12.98
C SER A 190 15.52 0.61 -12.66
N CYS A 191 14.75 1.07 -13.64
CA CYS A 191 13.73 2.10 -13.43
C CYS A 191 12.64 1.63 -12.46
N LEU A 192 12.10 0.41 -12.62
CA LEU A 192 11.10 -0.17 -11.74
C LEU A 192 11.60 -0.39 -10.32
N MET A 193 12.88 -0.73 -10.14
CA MET A 193 13.48 -0.88 -8.80
C MET A 193 13.76 0.47 -8.14
N LEU A 194 14.21 1.46 -8.90
CA LEU A 194 14.50 2.80 -8.38
C LEU A 194 13.24 3.60 -8.08
N LEU A 195 12.17 3.40 -8.85
CA LEU A 195 10.92 4.15 -8.71
C LEU A 195 10.35 4.09 -7.28
N PRO A 196 10.21 2.92 -6.61
CA PRO A 196 9.78 2.85 -5.23
C PRO A 196 10.69 3.61 -4.27
N VAL A 197 11.99 3.50 -4.44
CA VAL A 197 12.98 4.16 -3.56
C VAL A 197 12.92 5.68 -3.72
N VAL A 198 12.85 6.16 -4.95
CA VAL A 198 12.74 7.59 -5.27
C VAL A 198 11.44 8.17 -4.68
N LEU A 199 10.31 7.50 -4.88
CA LEU A 199 9.02 7.94 -4.32
C LEU A 199 9.04 7.96 -2.80
N LEU A 200 9.68 6.99 -2.17
CA LEU A 200 9.85 6.94 -0.71
C LEU A 200 10.68 8.11 -0.21
N VAL A 201 11.81 8.41 -0.85
CA VAL A 201 12.68 9.54 -0.48
C VAL A 201 11.94 10.86 -0.64
N PHE A 202 11.24 11.08 -1.75
CA PHE A 202 10.44 12.29 -1.97
C PHE A 202 9.28 12.41 -0.97
N GLY A 203 8.60 11.32 -0.65
CA GLY A 203 7.54 11.28 0.36
C GLY A 203 8.04 11.65 1.75
N LEU A 204 9.16 11.07 2.17
CA LEU A 204 9.81 11.40 3.46
C LEU A 204 10.30 12.85 3.50
N ALA A 205 11.00 13.30 2.45
CA ALA A 205 11.47 14.68 2.37
C ALA A 205 10.31 15.69 2.42
N GLY A 206 9.23 15.43 1.68
CA GLY A 206 8.02 16.26 1.71
C GLY A 206 7.37 16.32 3.08
N SER A 207 7.27 15.19 3.77
CA SER A 207 6.71 15.11 5.12
C SER A 207 7.57 15.88 6.15
N LEU A 208 8.90 15.77 6.04
CA LEU A 208 9.83 16.52 6.91
C LEU A 208 9.74 18.03 6.69
N ILE A 209 9.64 18.47 5.43
CA ILE A 209 9.50 19.91 5.11
C ILE A 209 8.20 20.46 5.68
N VAL A 210 7.08 19.73 5.58
CA VAL A 210 5.78 20.13 6.13
C VAL A 210 5.85 20.23 7.66
N LEU A 211 6.45 19.24 8.32
CA LEU A 211 6.65 19.24 9.78
C LEU A 211 7.55 20.41 10.23
N TRP A 212 8.59 20.69 9.47
CA TRP A 212 9.52 21.79 9.76
C TRP A 212 8.84 23.16 9.62
N LYS A 213 8.09 23.36 8.53
CA LYS A 213 7.28 24.59 8.35
C LYS A 213 6.26 24.78 9.47
N LYS A 214 5.59 23.70 9.91
CA LYS A 214 4.62 23.77 11.03
C LYS A 214 5.28 24.11 12.36
N LYS A 215 6.52 23.65 12.59
CA LYS A 215 7.27 23.93 13.83
C LYS A 215 7.81 25.35 13.89
N TYR A 216 8.18 25.94 12.75
CA TYR A 216 8.80 27.27 12.70
C TYR A 216 7.85 28.36 12.18
N GLY A 217 6.80 28.04 11.44
CA GLY A 217 5.81 29.01 10.94
C GLY A 217 4.82 29.53 11.99
N ASN A 218 4.79 28.94 13.18
CA ASN A 218 3.92 29.39 14.30
C ASN A 218 4.66 30.31 15.30
N ARG A 219 5.83 30.84 14.91
CA ARG A 219 6.62 31.77 15.76
C ARG A 219 6.75 33.20 15.17
N GLY A 220 5.85 33.53 14.24
CA GLY A 220 5.73 34.89 13.71
C GLY A 220 4.36 35.47 13.98
#